data_95af3242e87f8245d7da44bdd1d30264
#
_entry.id   95af3242e87f8245d7da44bdd1d30264
#
_cell.length_a   1.000
_cell.length_b   1.000
_cell.length_c   1.000
_cell.angle_alpha   90.00
_cell.angle_beta   90.00
_cell.angle_gamma   90.00
#
_symmetry.space_group_name_H-M   'P 1'
#
loop_
_entity.id
_entity.type
_entity.pdbx_description
1 polymer ?
#
loop_
_entity_poly.entity_id
_entity_poly.type
_entity_poly.pdbx_seq_one_letter_code
_entity_poly.pdbx_strand_id
1 'polypeptide(L)'
;MTTPEQARASAGLAASRWKRLSDRAWSGLLDLLYPPRCAGCGRVDTHWCADCALTFRAAAGPLILAAPNPLAGAAAGRWHEGPARAAVHTLKYENGRQMADVLAVPMVEALQTPGWTFDGLVPVPLHATRLKDRGYNQAEWLAEAVASRMGVECLPNALVRTRNTPHQVGAGAAGRRANMEGAFEPVGDALRGRLLILVDDVFTTGATLQACAEAALAGGAGTVFSLTATAARAGARAAQQ
;
A
#
# COMPACT_ATOMS: atom_id res chain seq x y z
N MET A 1 -3.17 -12.78 -51.64
CA MET A 1 -2.17 -11.74 -51.46
C MET A 1 -2.43 -11.04 -50.14
N THR A 2 -1.65 -11.33 -49.10
CA THR A 2 -1.74 -10.67 -47.79
C THR A 2 -1.11 -9.29 -47.88
N THR A 3 -1.80 -8.26 -47.40
CA THR A 3 -1.29 -6.89 -47.41
C THR A 3 -0.10 -6.74 -46.46
N PRO A 4 0.87 -5.83 -46.74
CA PRO A 4 2.05 -5.64 -45.90
C PRO A 4 1.70 -5.23 -44.45
N GLU A 5 0.51 -4.71 -44.20
CA GLU A 5 0.00 -4.33 -42.89
C GLU A 5 -0.42 -5.53 -42.06
N GLN A 6 -1.03 -6.56 -42.69
CA GLN A 6 -1.38 -7.82 -42.01
C GLN A 6 -0.13 -8.65 -41.65
N ALA A 7 0.94 -8.56 -42.44
CA ALA A 7 2.20 -9.22 -42.13
C ALA A 7 2.93 -8.55 -40.94
N ARG A 8 2.85 -7.22 -40.80
CA ARG A 8 3.42 -6.50 -39.65
C ARG A 8 2.63 -6.75 -38.32
N ALA A 9 1.31 -6.84 -38.41
CA ALA A 9 0.47 -7.15 -37.23
C ALA A 9 0.72 -8.58 -36.73
N SER A 10 0.86 -9.55 -37.62
CA SER A 10 1.15 -10.95 -37.24
C SER A 10 2.58 -11.12 -36.69
N ALA A 11 3.57 -10.39 -37.21
CA ALA A 11 4.95 -10.40 -36.69
C ALA A 11 5.02 -9.79 -35.27
N GLY A 12 4.26 -8.70 -34.97
CA GLY A 12 4.19 -8.10 -33.66
C GLY A 12 3.53 -9.02 -32.61
N LEU A 13 2.48 -9.74 -32.97
CA LEU A 13 1.81 -10.73 -32.12
C LEU A 13 2.71 -11.96 -31.85
N ALA A 14 3.45 -12.42 -32.86
CA ALA A 14 4.42 -13.51 -32.70
C ALA A 14 5.56 -13.11 -31.76
N ALA A 15 6.18 -11.94 -31.97
CA ALA A 15 7.25 -11.42 -31.10
C ALA A 15 6.79 -11.26 -29.63
N SER A 16 5.57 -10.80 -29.40
CA SER A 16 5.02 -10.68 -28.04
C SER A 16 4.73 -12.04 -27.38
N ARG A 17 4.39 -13.07 -28.15
CA ARG A 17 4.22 -14.45 -27.65
C ARG A 17 5.56 -15.11 -27.32
N TRP A 18 6.58 -14.93 -28.18
CA TRP A 18 7.91 -15.46 -27.93
C TRP A 18 8.55 -14.81 -26.70
N LYS A 19 8.41 -13.50 -26.52
CA LYS A 19 8.88 -12.80 -25.32
C LYS A 19 8.21 -13.33 -24.06
N ARG A 20 6.87 -13.54 -24.07
CA ARG A 20 6.15 -14.12 -22.93
C ARG A 20 6.52 -15.57 -22.63
N LEU A 21 6.86 -16.35 -23.64
CA LEU A 21 7.32 -17.75 -23.47
C LEU A 21 8.74 -17.80 -22.92
N SER A 22 9.65 -16.95 -23.43
CA SER A 22 11.01 -16.84 -22.90
C SER A 22 11.03 -16.33 -21.45
N ASP A 23 10.22 -15.33 -21.13
CA ASP A 23 10.10 -14.79 -19.76
C ASP A 23 9.56 -15.85 -18.79
N ARG A 24 8.60 -16.68 -19.22
CA ARG A 24 8.08 -17.81 -18.41
C ARG A 24 9.08 -18.94 -18.26
N ALA A 25 9.82 -19.29 -19.30
CA ALA A 25 10.86 -20.33 -19.22
C ALA A 25 12.03 -19.86 -18.35
N TRP A 26 12.41 -18.59 -18.43
CA TRP A 26 13.46 -17.98 -17.62
C TRP A 26 13.04 -17.84 -16.15
N SER A 27 11.78 -17.44 -15.86
CA SER A 27 11.26 -17.43 -14.50
C SER A 27 11.19 -18.85 -13.90
N GLY A 28 10.76 -19.86 -14.67
CA GLY A 28 10.73 -21.25 -14.21
C GLY A 28 12.12 -21.82 -13.88
N LEU A 29 13.16 -21.43 -14.65
CA LEU A 29 14.54 -21.83 -14.35
C LEU A 29 15.09 -21.10 -13.11
N LEU A 30 14.76 -19.84 -12.93
CA LEU A 30 15.10 -19.08 -11.72
C LEU A 30 14.38 -19.63 -10.49
N ASP A 31 13.11 -20.00 -10.61
CA ASP A 31 12.34 -20.61 -9.53
C ASP A 31 12.90 -21.98 -9.12
N LEU A 32 13.54 -22.71 -10.03
CA LEU A 32 14.22 -23.98 -9.71
C LEU A 32 15.51 -23.76 -8.91
N LEU A 33 16.24 -22.68 -9.18
CA LEU A 33 17.50 -22.33 -8.50
C LEU A 33 17.24 -21.52 -7.21
N TYR A 34 16.20 -20.69 -7.23
CA TYR A 34 15.78 -19.81 -6.12
C TYR A 34 14.26 -19.92 -5.94
N PRO A 35 13.76 -21.05 -5.40
CA PRO A 35 12.33 -21.22 -5.24
C PRO A 35 11.73 -20.17 -4.32
N PRO A 36 10.49 -19.70 -4.64
CA PRO A 36 9.82 -18.72 -3.82
C PRO A 36 9.70 -19.19 -2.38
N ARG A 37 9.83 -18.28 -1.44
CA ARG A 37 9.70 -18.56 -0.01
C ARG A 37 8.48 -17.87 0.56
N CYS A 38 7.75 -18.58 1.42
CA CYS A 38 6.62 -18.02 2.12
C CYS A 38 7.06 -16.83 2.99
N ALA A 39 6.48 -15.66 2.75
CA ALA A 39 6.77 -14.45 3.52
C ALA A 39 6.56 -14.66 5.04
N GLY A 40 5.60 -15.51 5.45
CA GLY A 40 5.27 -15.73 6.86
C GLY A 40 6.19 -16.68 7.58
N CYS A 41 6.58 -17.83 6.97
CA CYS A 41 7.31 -18.90 7.65
C CYS A 41 8.57 -19.39 6.92
N GLY A 42 8.89 -18.84 5.74
CA GLY A 42 10.05 -19.24 4.95
C GLY A 42 9.91 -20.58 4.21
N ARG A 43 8.73 -21.27 4.28
CA ARG A 43 8.49 -22.50 3.52
C ARG A 43 8.77 -22.27 2.04
N VAL A 44 9.48 -23.20 1.41
CA VAL A 44 9.84 -23.19 0.00
C VAL A 44 8.61 -23.50 -0.87
N ASP A 45 8.66 -23.13 -2.16
CA ASP A 45 7.68 -23.38 -3.22
C ASP A 45 6.38 -22.54 -3.16
N THR A 46 6.32 -21.52 -2.32
CA THR A 46 5.17 -20.62 -2.28
C THR A 46 5.53 -19.26 -1.71
N HIS A 47 4.93 -18.20 -2.21
CA HIS A 47 5.07 -16.86 -1.62
C HIS A 47 4.21 -16.66 -0.36
N TRP A 48 3.11 -17.43 -0.22
CA TRP A 48 2.19 -17.35 0.91
C TRP A 48 1.50 -18.70 1.12
N CYS A 49 1.93 -19.48 2.10
CA CYS A 49 1.43 -20.82 2.32
C CYS A 49 0.07 -20.82 3.04
N ALA A 50 -0.65 -21.95 2.93
CA ALA A 50 -1.98 -22.11 3.51
C ALA A 50 -2.01 -21.90 5.03
N ASP A 51 -0.99 -22.39 5.76
CA ASP A 51 -0.91 -22.26 7.22
C ASP A 51 -0.76 -20.78 7.64
N CYS A 52 0.11 -20.02 6.94
CA CYS A 52 0.26 -18.59 7.17
C CYS A 52 -1.01 -17.81 6.78
N ALA A 53 -1.68 -18.23 5.69
CA ALA A 53 -2.96 -17.63 5.28
C ALA A 53 -4.06 -17.87 6.33
N LEU A 54 -4.17 -19.06 6.89
CA LEU A 54 -5.11 -19.38 7.97
C LEU A 54 -4.81 -18.55 9.24
N THR A 55 -3.55 -18.54 9.68
CA THR A 55 -3.13 -17.73 10.84
C THR A 55 -3.41 -16.25 10.63
N PHE A 56 -3.14 -15.72 9.43
CA PHE A 56 -3.40 -14.33 9.09
C PHE A 56 -4.89 -13.99 9.08
N ARG A 57 -5.74 -14.88 8.56
CA ARG A 57 -7.20 -14.68 8.58
C ARG A 57 -7.78 -14.76 9.98
N ALA A 58 -7.27 -15.66 10.82
CA ALA A 58 -7.70 -15.81 12.21
C ALA A 58 -7.20 -14.71 13.14
N ALA A 59 -6.24 -13.88 12.71
CA ALA A 59 -5.75 -12.76 13.50
C ALA A 59 -6.83 -11.71 13.74
N ALA A 60 -6.82 -11.09 14.93
CA ALA A 60 -7.77 -10.06 15.29
C ALA A 60 -7.73 -8.86 14.35
N GLY A 61 -8.90 -8.41 13.93
CA GLY A 61 -9.17 -7.28 13.03
C GLY A 61 -10.52 -7.49 12.35
N PRO A 62 -11.01 -6.51 11.61
CA PRO A 62 -10.40 -5.19 11.33
C PRO A 62 -10.31 -4.28 12.56
N LEU A 63 -9.46 -3.25 12.48
CA LEU A 63 -9.17 -2.35 13.59
C LEU A 63 -9.66 -0.94 13.26
N ILE A 64 -10.49 -0.36 14.13
CA ILE A 64 -10.81 1.07 14.12
C ILE A 64 -9.90 1.74 15.15
N LEU A 65 -9.16 2.75 14.71
CA LEU A 65 -8.11 3.39 15.47
C LEU A 65 -8.49 4.82 15.84
N ALA A 66 -7.91 5.34 16.94
CA ALA A 66 -8.00 6.76 17.23
C ALA A 66 -7.27 7.56 16.15
N ALA A 67 -8.04 8.32 15.37
CA ALA A 67 -7.51 9.13 14.29
C ALA A 67 -6.84 10.40 14.83
N PRO A 68 -5.58 10.70 14.44
CA PRO A 68 -4.99 12.00 14.75
C PRO A 68 -5.65 13.09 13.90
N ASN A 69 -5.98 14.22 14.53
CA ASN A 69 -6.50 15.39 13.81
C ASN A 69 -5.49 15.84 12.73
N PRO A 70 -5.92 16.15 11.46
CA PRO A 70 -7.30 16.38 11.03
C PRO A 70 -7.99 15.18 10.34
N LEU A 71 -7.52 13.96 10.51
CA LEU A 71 -8.21 12.79 9.96
C LEU A 71 -9.59 12.60 10.60
N ALA A 72 -10.61 12.38 9.77
CA ALA A 72 -11.98 12.09 10.21
C ALA A 72 -12.13 10.66 10.77
N GLY A 73 -11.20 9.76 10.40
CA GLY A 73 -11.17 8.39 10.92
C GLY A 73 -9.92 7.65 10.50
N ALA A 74 -9.58 6.58 11.21
CA ALA A 74 -8.44 5.73 10.92
C ALA A 74 -8.80 4.26 11.09
N ALA A 75 -8.37 3.42 10.14
CA ALA A 75 -8.56 1.98 10.19
C ALA A 75 -7.29 1.21 9.78
N ALA A 76 -7.19 -0.03 10.23
CA ALA A 76 -6.15 -0.94 9.81
C ALA A 76 -6.69 -2.37 9.64
N GLY A 77 -6.11 -3.11 8.70
CA GLY A 77 -6.51 -4.48 8.43
C GLY A 77 -6.25 -5.42 9.61
N ARG A 78 -5.04 -5.42 10.15
CA ARG A 78 -4.60 -6.32 11.24
C ARG A 78 -3.59 -5.64 12.17
N TRP A 79 -3.31 -6.24 13.32
CA TRP A 79 -2.15 -5.85 14.13
C TRP A 79 -0.84 -6.19 13.40
N HIS A 80 0.19 -5.34 13.59
CA HIS A 80 1.52 -5.51 12.99
C HIS A 80 2.32 -6.61 13.70
N GLU A 81 1.84 -7.84 13.61
CA GLU A 81 2.37 -9.02 14.34
C GLU A 81 2.35 -10.26 13.43
N GLY A 82 3.15 -11.26 13.76
CA GLY A 82 3.17 -12.55 13.07
C GLY A 82 3.20 -12.46 11.54
N PRO A 83 2.34 -13.22 10.84
CA PRO A 83 2.28 -13.22 9.38
C PRO A 83 1.97 -11.85 8.75
N ALA A 84 1.18 -11.00 9.42
CA ALA A 84 0.87 -9.64 8.93
C ALA A 84 2.12 -8.75 8.86
N ARG A 85 2.96 -8.79 9.91
CA ARG A 85 4.25 -8.10 9.93
C ARG A 85 5.19 -8.64 8.84
N ALA A 86 5.24 -9.96 8.67
CA ALA A 86 6.08 -10.59 7.67
C ALA A 86 5.65 -10.22 6.24
N ALA A 87 4.35 -10.21 5.94
CA ALA A 87 3.83 -9.77 4.64
C ALA A 87 4.20 -8.30 4.33
N VAL A 88 4.07 -7.39 5.32
CA VAL A 88 4.50 -5.98 5.18
C VAL A 88 6.01 -5.88 4.98
N HIS A 89 6.82 -6.70 5.64
CA HIS A 89 8.27 -6.71 5.44
C HIS A 89 8.64 -7.12 4.01
N THR A 90 8.06 -8.22 3.52
CA THR A 90 8.29 -8.69 2.15
C THR A 90 7.82 -7.66 1.11
N LEU A 91 6.67 -7.01 1.34
CA LEU A 91 6.19 -5.90 0.51
C LEU A 91 7.18 -4.73 0.45
N LYS A 92 7.85 -4.40 1.57
CA LYS A 92 8.77 -3.26 1.67
C LYS A 92 10.16 -3.52 1.10
N TYR A 93 10.69 -4.73 1.27
CA TYR A 93 12.13 -4.98 1.12
C TYR A 93 12.49 -6.09 0.13
N GLU A 94 11.53 -6.91 -0.28
CA GLU A 94 11.78 -8.08 -1.11
C GLU A 94 11.03 -8.03 -2.46
N ASN A 95 10.58 -6.83 -2.87
CA ASN A 95 9.78 -6.63 -4.09
C ASN A 95 8.55 -7.56 -4.16
N GLY A 96 7.99 -7.88 -2.99
CA GLY A 96 6.90 -8.84 -2.86
C GLY A 96 5.52 -8.24 -3.18
N ARG A 97 5.31 -7.74 -4.42
CA ARG A 97 4.06 -7.11 -4.87
C ARG A 97 2.83 -7.97 -4.59
N GLN A 98 2.96 -9.30 -4.69
CA GLN A 98 1.88 -10.25 -4.39
C GLN A 98 1.35 -10.15 -2.95
N MET A 99 2.14 -9.60 -2.02
CA MET A 99 1.68 -9.35 -0.66
C MET A 99 0.68 -8.20 -0.57
N ALA A 100 0.64 -7.30 -1.55
CA ALA A 100 -0.38 -6.26 -1.61
C ALA A 100 -1.78 -6.88 -1.73
N ASP A 101 -1.93 -7.92 -2.54
CA ASP A 101 -3.20 -8.63 -2.69
C ASP A 101 -3.64 -9.36 -1.41
N VAL A 102 -2.68 -9.95 -0.70
CA VAL A 102 -2.93 -10.61 0.60
C VAL A 102 -3.37 -9.60 1.65
N LEU A 103 -2.67 -8.47 1.74
CA LEU A 103 -2.94 -7.41 2.73
C LEU A 103 -4.20 -6.61 2.40
N ALA A 104 -4.56 -6.47 1.13
CA ALA A 104 -5.77 -5.74 0.71
C ALA A 104 -7.06 -6.38 1.22
N VAL A 105 -7.12 -7.71 1.42
CA VAL A 105 -8.33 -8.38 1.92
C VAL A 105 -8.78 -7.81 3.28
N PRO A 106 -7.97 -7.86 4.36
CA PRO A 106 -8.38 -7.27 5.64
C PRO A 106 -8.48 -5.74 5.60
N MET A 107 -7.81 -5.06 4.66
CA MET A 107 -7.97 -3.61 4.48
C MET A 107 -9.36 -3.27 3.96
N VAL A 108 -9.90 -4.04 3.01
CA VAL A 108 -11.28 -3.88 2.53
C VAL A 108 -12.29 -4.17 3.66
N GLU A 109 -12.09 -5.24 4.46
CA GLU A 109 -12.90 -5.51 5.65
C GLU A 109 -12.91 -4.31 6.62
N ALA A 110 -11.75 -3.67 6.80
CA ALA A 110 -11.62 -2.51 7.68
C ALA A 110 -12.36 -1.26 7.19
N LEU A 111 -12.56 -1.09 5.88
CA LEU A 111 -13.36 0.00 5.32
C LEU A 111 -14.86 -0.22 5.43
N GLN A 112 -15.30 -1.47 5.40
CA GLN A 112 -16.73 -1.81 5.51
C GLN A 112 -17.29 -1.60 6.92
N THR A 113 -16.45 -1.70 7.95
CA THR A 113 -16.87 -1.64 9.36
C THR A 113 -17.41 -0.27 9.77
N PRO A 114 -16.74 0.88 9.48
CA PRO A 114 -17.19 2.20 9.93
C PRO A 114 -18.24 2.85 9.03
N GLY A 115 -18.60 2.25 7.88
CA GLY A 115 -19.56 2.81 6.96
C GLY A 115 -19.14 4.13 6.31
N TRP A 116 -17.85 4.38 6.11
CA TRP A 116 -17.35 5.60 5.49
C TRP A 116 -17.73 5.69 4.01
N THR A 117 -18.13 6.88 3.58
CA THR A 117 -18.29 7.22 2.18
C THR A 117 -17.02 7.91 1.67
N PHE A 118 -16.51 7.51 0.51
CA PHE A 118 -15.31 8.08 -0.09
C PHE A 118 -15.31 7.92 -1.61
N ASP A 119 -14.59 8.82 -2.29
CA ASP A 119 -14.54 8.90 -3.76
C ASP A 119 -13.28 8.28 -4.34
N GLY A 120 -12.21 8.14 -3.54
CA GLY A 120 -10.94 7.65 -4.03
C GLY A 120 -9.92 7.33 -2.94
N LEU A 121 -8.89 6.59 -3.34
CA LEU A 121 -7.76 6.20 -2.51
C LEU A 121 -6.51 6.97 -2.94
N VAL A 122 -5.79 7.53 -1.99
CA VAL A 122 -4.55 8.27 -2.21
C VAL A 122 -3.42 7.54 -1.46
N PRO A 123 -2.48 6.90 -2.15
CA PRO A 123 -1.32 6.30 -1.48
C PRO A 123 -0.41 7.36 -0.89
N VAL A 124 0.07 7.14 0.32
CA VAL A 124 1.10 7.98 0.94
C VAL A 124 2.37 7.95 0.09
N PRO A 125 2.85 9.11 -0.41
CA PRO A 125 4.00 9.13 -1.30
C PRO A 125 5.31 8.90 -0.53
N LEU A 126 6.24 8.18 -1.17
CA LEU A 126 7.63 8.13 -0.75
C LEU A 126 8.38 9.38 -1.21
N HIS A 127 9.41 9.77 -0.44
CA HIS A 127 10.37 10.77 -0.94
C HIS A 127 11.13 10.21 -2.16
N ALA A 128 11.47 11.08 -3.13
CA ALA A 128 12.12 10.70 -4.38
C ALA A 128 13.37 9.83 -4.19
N THR A 129 14.20 10.11 -3.18
CA THR A 129 15.37 9.29 -2.85
C THR A 129 14.97 7.86 -2.50
N ARG A 130 13.98 7.69 -1.60
CA ARG A 130 13.50 6.34 -1.21
C ARG A 130 12.82 5.61 -2.35
N LEU A 131 12.09 6.33 -3.19
CA LEU A 131 11.46 5.75 -4.38
C LEU A 131 12.54 5.25 -5.36
N LYS A 132 13.61 6.03 -5.55
CA LYS A 132 14.75 5.62 -6.38
C LYS A 132 15.47 4.39 -5.81
N ASP A 133 15.72 4.36 -4.50
CA ASP A 133 16.44 3.25 -3.84
C ASP A 133 15.61 1.96 -3.83
N ARG A 134 14.30 2.06 -3.64
CA ARG A 134 13.38 0.92 -3.56
C ARG A 134 12.84 0.48 -4.92
N GLY A 135 12.72 1.41 -5.88
CA GLY A 135 12.17 1.17 -7.22
C GLY A 135 10.64 1.21 -7.29
N TYR A 136 9.94 1.27 -6.15
CA TYR A 136 8.46 1.26 -6.06
C TYR A 136 7.94 1.91 -4.79
N ASN A 137 6.64 2.26 -4.79
CA ASN A 137 5.91 2.70 -3.61
C ASN A 137 4.97 1.59 -3.12
N GLN A 138 5.24 1.01 -1.96
CA GLN A 138 4.42 -0.06 -1.38
C GLN A 138 3.00 0.39 -1.05
N ALA A 139 2.80 1.65 -0.67
CA ALA A 139 1.48 2.21 -0.40
C ALA A 139 0.63 2.30 -1.68
N GLU A 140 1.27 2.55 -2.83
CA GLU A 140 0.60 2.55 -4.14
C GLU A 140 0.11 1.15 -4.51
N TRP A 141 0.93 0.11 -4.36
CA TRP A 141 0.49 -1.27 -4.59
C TRP A 141 -0.67 -1.69 -3.69
N LEU A 142 -0.66 -1.25 -2.42
CA LEU A 142 -1.77 -1.49 -1.50
C LEU A 142 -3.04 -0.73 -1.94
N ALA A 143 -2.90 0.55 -2.30
CA ALA A 143 -4.02 1.38 -2.76
C ALA A 143 -4.64 0.81 -4.05
N GLU A 144 -3.82 0.42 -5.04
CA GLU A 144 -4.27 -0.24 -6.28
C GLU A 144 -5.03 -1.53 -5.98
N ALA A 145 -4.49 -2.39 -5.08
CA ALA A 145 -5.11 -3.67 -4.74
C ALA A 145 -6.46 -3.50 -4.00
N VAL A 146 -6.57 -2.49 -3.12
CA VAL A 146 -7.84 -2.13 -2.45
C VAL A 146 -8.81 -1.49 -3.43
N ALA A 147 -8.36 -0.53 -4.24
CA ALA A 147 -9.17 0.19 -5.24
C ALA A 147 -9.82 -0.78 -6.23
N SER A 148 -9.03 -1.73 -6.74
CA SER A 148 -9.54 -2.78 -7.66
C SER A 148 -10.65 -3.64 -7.03
N ARG A 149 -10.57 -3.94 -5.72
CA ARG A 149 -11.57 -4.74 -4.99
C ARG A 149 -12.83 -3.95 -4.65
N MET A 150 -12.70 -2.65 -4.44
CA MET A 150 -13.80 -1.76 -4.07
C MET A 150 -14.47 -1.12 -5.28
N GLY A 151 -13.87 -1.17 -6.47
CA GLY A 151 -14.36 -0.49 -7.67
C GLY A 151 -14.26 1.04 -7.58
N VAL A 152 -13.24 1.56 -6.86
CA VAL A 152 -13.01 3.00 -6.66
C VAL A 152 -11.72 3.45 -7.34
N GLU A 153 -11.57 4.76 -7.55
CA GLU A 153 -10.39 5.34 -8.18
C GLU A 153 -9.17 5.30 -7.23
N CYS A 154 -7.99 5.01 -7.77
CA CYS A 154 -6.70 5.21 -7.11
C CYS A 154 -6.02 6.45 -7.71
N LEU A 155 -5.53 7.35 -6.84
CA LEU A 155 -4.94 8.64 -7.19
C LEU A 155 -3.46 8.70 -6.78
N PRO A 156 -2.54 7.97 -7.45
CA PRO A 156 -1.16 7.77 -6.98
C PRO A 156 -0.32 9.06 -7.00
N ASN A 157 -0.66 10.03 -7.84
CA ASN A 157 0.09 11.27 -8.02
C ASN A 157 -0.61 12.51 -7.42
N ALA A 158 -1.62 12.32 -6.57
CA ALA A 158 -2.38 13.43 -6.00
C ALA A 158 -1.65 14.16 -4.86
N LEU A 159 -0.67 13.50 -4.24
CA LEU A 159 0.25 14.07 -3.24
C LEU A 159 1.69 13.78 -3.64
N VAL A 160 2.60 14.67 -3.27
CA VAL A 160 4.05 14.49 -3.39
C VAL A 160 4.72 14.72 -2.04
N ARG A 161 5.79 13.96 -1.76
CA ARG A 161 6.63 14.18 -0.58
C ARG A 161 7.85 14.99 -0.98
N THR A 162 7.93 16.22 -0.51
CA THR A 162 8.96 17.20 -0.88
C THR A 162 10.19 17.17 0.05
N ARG A 163 10.03 16.70 1.31
CA ARG A 163 11.13 16.64 2.29
C ARG A 163 11.55 15.22 2.61
N ASN A 164 12.86 14.98 2.54
CA ASN A 164 13.46 13.72 3.02
C ASN A 164 13.64 13.78 4.54
N THR A 165 12.65 13.30 5.26
CA THR A 165 12.71 13.25 6.72
C THR A 165 13.30 11.90 7.15
N PRO A 166 14.49 11.86 7.75
CA PRO A 166 15.12 10.61 8.21
C PRO A 166 14.27 9.96 9.31
N HIS A 167 14.23 8.61 9.31
CA HIS A 167 13.71 7.87 10.45
C HIS A 167 14.64 8.07 11.65
N GLN A 168 14.32 9.00 12.53
CA GLN A 168 15.01 9.09 13.82
C GLN A 168 14.54 7.94 14.72
N VAL A 169 15.40 6.94 14.88
CA VAL A 169 15.25 5.89 15.87
C VAL A 169 15.32 6.56 17.25
N GLY A 170 14.25 6.46 18.06
CA GLY A 170 14.21 7.07 19.40
C GLY A 170 13.45 8.39 19.51
N ALA A 171 13.06 9.06 18.41
CA ALA A 171 12.20 10.24 18.51
C ALA A 171 10.79 9.83 18.99
N GLY A 172 10.34 10.41 20.08
CA GLY A 172 8.98 10.26 20.59
C GLY A 172 7.91 10.73 19.57
N ALA A 173 6.63 10.55 19.90
CA ALA A 173 5.52 10.93 19.01
C ALA A 173 5.57 12.42 18.59
N ALA A 174 5.92 13.33 19.51
CA ALA A 174 6.05 14.76 19.25
C ALA A 174 7.18 15.07 18.25
N GLY A 175 8.35 14.45 18.39
CA GLY A 175 9.46 14.64 17.46
C GLY A 175 9.17 14.12 16.06
N ARG A 176 8.45 13.00 15.95
CA ARG A 176 7.99 12.47 14.65
C ARG A 176 6.98 13.38 13.97
N ARG A 177 6.08 14.04 14.73
CA ARG A 177 5.13 15.02 14.20
C ARG A 177 5.84 16.24 13.64
N ALA A 178 6.74 16.89 14.41
CA ALA A 178 7.51 18.05 13.97
C ALA A 178 8.34 17.77 12.70
N ASN A 179 8.91 16.56 12.59
CA ASN A 179 9.66 16.15 11.41
C ASN A 179 8.80 15.99 10.15
N MET A 180 7.50 15.72 10.28
CA MET A 180 6.61 15.48 9.15
C MET A 180 5.83 16.72 8.70
N GLU A 181 5.81 17.78 9.48
CA GLU A 181 5.13 19.04 9.17
C GLU A 181 5.67 19.64 7.86
N GLY A 182 4.77 19.97 6.91
CA GLY A 182 5.13 20.50 5.59
C GLY A 182 5.98 19.56 4.72
N ALA A 183 5.95 18.24 4.98
CA ALA A 183 6.70 17.28 4.19
C ALA A 183 5.93 16.79 2.94
N PHE A 184 4.65 17.15 2.81
CA PHE A 184 3.79 16.74 1.71
C PHE A 184 3.12 17.95 1.08
N GLU A 185 2.88 17.88 -0.21
CA GLU A 185 2.19 18.92 -1.00
C GLU A 185 1.16 18.27 -1.93
N PRO A 186 -0.02 18.92 -2.15
CA PRO A 186 -0.98 18.47 -3.14
C PRO A 186 -0.47 18.75 -4.56
N VAL A 187 -0.87 17.91 -5.52
CA VAL A 187 -0.52 18.05 -6.94
C VAL A 187 -1.78 18.28 -7.76
N GLY A 188 -1.89 19.46 -8.37
CA GLY A 188 -3.06 19.85 -9.17
C GLY A 188 -4.35 19.88 -8.36
N ASP A 189 -5.48 19.65 -9.04
CA ASP A 189 -6.83 19.77 -8.46
C ASP A 189 -7.50 18.41 -8.17
N ALA A 190 -6.79 17.31 -8.28
CA ALA A 190 -7.37 15.96 -8.17
C ALA A 190 -8.04 15.65 -6.81
N LEU A 191 -7.68 16.38 -5.77
CA LEU A 191 -8.22 16.22 -4.41
C LEU A 191 -9.47 17.07 -4.12
N ARG A 192 -9.70 18.11 -4.92
CA ARG A 192 -10.69 19.15 -4.64
C ARG A 192 -12.12 18.63 -4.48
N GLY A 193 -12.74 18.92 -3.33
CA GLY A 193 -14.11 18.55 -2.99
C GLY A 193 -14.34 17.07 -2.71
N ARG A 194 -13.31 16.22 -2.83
CA ARG A 194 -13.43 14.76 -2.68
C ARG A 194 -13.35 14.30 -1.23
N LEU A 195 -13.99 13.17 -0.95
CA LEU A 195 -13.87 12.39 0.26
C LEU A 195 -12.81 11.30 0.02
N LEU A 196 -11.71 11.33 0.72
CA LEU A 196 -10.52 10.55 0.38
C LEU A 196 -10.07 9.62 1.51
N ILE A 197 -9.47 8.50 1.13
CA ILE A 197 -8.76 7.62 2.06
C ILE A 197 -7.27 7.63 1.73
N LEU A 198 -6.44 8.05 2.67
CA LEU A 198 -4.99 7.89 2.61
C LEU A 198 -4.61 6.44 2.91
N VAL A 199 -3.80 5.84 2.05
CA VAL A 199 -3.37 4.44 2.20
C VAL A 199 -1.88 4.39 2.54
N ASP A 200 -1.53 3.63 3.59
CA ASP A 200 -0.13 3.35 3.97
C ASP A 200 0.00 1.88 4.46
N ASP A 201 1.21 1.45 4.72
CA ASP A 201 1.49 0.07 5.14
C ASP A 201 1.34 -0.16 6.65
N VAL A 202 1.83 0.77 7.51
CA VAL A 202 1.82 0.61 8.97
C VAL A 202 1.39 1.87 9.69
N PHE A 203 0.31 1.79 10.44
CA PHE A 203 -0.04 2.81 11.42
C PHE A 203 0.83 2.63 12.68
N THR A 204 1.66 3.61 12.97
CA THR A 204 2.41 3.67 14.23
C THR A 204 1.85 4.76 15.15
N THR A 205 2.26 6.00 14.98
CA THR A 205 1.71 7.17 15.68
C THR A 205 0.71 7.95 14.84
N GLY A 206 0.57 7.61 13.56
CA GLY A 206 -0.24 8.34 12.60
C GLY A 206 0.37 9.66 12.09
N ALA A 207 1.58 10.04 12.52
CA ALA A 207 2.20 11.32 12.15
C ALA A 207 2.34 11.53 10.63
N THR A 208 2.70 10.49 9.89
CA THR A 208 2.78 10.55 8.41
C THR A 208 1.40 10.79 7.79
N LEU A 209 0.41 10.02 8.23
CA LEU A 209 -0.97 10.14 7.76
C LEU A 209 -1.59 11.48 8.12
N GLN A 210 -1.29 12.01 9.32
CA GLN A 210 -1.68 13.34 9.73
C GLN A 210 -1.13 14.40 8.79
N ALA A 211 0.17 14.41 8.52
CA ALA A 211 0.80 15.38 7.63
C ALA A 211 0.27 15.28 6.18
N CYS A 212 0.01 14.06 5.69
CA CYS A 212 -0.65 13.85 4.39
C CYS A 212 -2.09 14.40 4.38
N ALA A 213 -2.83 14.24 5.48
CA ALA A 213 -4.20 14.75 5.59
C ALA A 213 -4.22 16.30 5.60
N GLU A 214 -3.29 16.92 6.32
CA GLU A 214 -3.10 18.37 6.32
C GLU A 214 -2.85 18.89 4.89
N ALA A 215 -1.95 18.24 4.14
CA ALA A 215 -1.67 18.58 2.75
C ALA A 215 -2.88 18.33 1.83
N ALA A 216 -3.60 17.23 1.99
CA ALA A 216 -4.78 16.93 1.18
C ALA A 216 -5.91 17.94 1.40
N LEU A 217 -6.17 18.33 2.66
CA LEU A 217 -7.17 19.36 3.01
C LEU A 217 -6.74 20.73 2.49
N ALA A 218 -5.46 21.09 2.57
CA ALA A 218 -4.92 22.32 1.95
C ALA A 218 -5.08 22.31 0.43
N GLY A 219 -5.04 21.14 -0.22
CA GLY A 219 -5.36 20.93 -1.64
C GLY A 219 -6.85 20.92 -1.97
N GLY A 220 -7.71 21.20 -0.98
CA GLY A 220 -9.17 21.32 -1.15
C GLY A 220 -9.95 20.01 -1.01
N ALA A 221 -9.38 18.96 -0.46
CA ALA A 221 -10.14 17.74 -0.10
C ALA A 221 -11.26 18.11 0.91
N GLY A 222 -12.42 17.47 0.78
CA GLY A 222 -13.56 17.70 1.66
C GLY A 222 -13.39 16.98 3.00
N THR A 223 -13.08 15.69 2.97
CA THR A 223 -12.86 14.86 4.17
C THR A 223 -11.77 13.85 3.87
N VAL A 224 -10.93 13.58 4.87
CA VAL A 224 -9.81 12.65 4.72
C VAL A 224 -9.83 11.61 5.84
N PHE A 225 -9.87 10.34 5.47
CA PHE A 225 -9.71 9.17 6.32
C PHE A 225 -8.34 8.53 6.09
N SER A 226 -7.99 7.55 6.90
CA SER A 226 -6.79 6.75 6.66
C SER A 226 -7.05 5.24 6.79
N LEU A 227 -6.33 4.48 5.99
CA LEU A 227 -6.35 3.03 5.96
C LEU A 227 -4.92 2.50 5.88
N THR A 228 -4.56 1.57 6.76
CA THR A 228 -3.26 0.91 6.72
C THR A 228 -3.40 -0.61 6.66
N ALA A 229 -2.40 -1.27 6.09
CA ALA A 229 -2.40 -2.73 6.09
C ALA A 229 -2.32 -3.28 7.53
N THR A 230 -1.51 -2.63 8.37
CA THR A 230 -1.33 -3.04 9.76
C THR A 230 -1.21 -1.86 10.72
N ALA A 231 -1.47 -2.10 12.02
CA ALA A 231 -1.24 -1.14 13.09
C ALA A 231 -0.32 -1.70 14.19
N ALA A 232 0.63 -0.89 14.65
CA ALA A 232 1.50 -1.24 15.77
C ALA A 232 0.81 -0.91 17.11
N ARG A 233 0.79 -1.87 18.07
CA ARG A 233 0.10 -1.69 19.36
C ARG A 233 0.62 -0.49 20.16
N ALA A 234 1.94 -0.24 20.13
CA ALA A 234 2.56 0.83 20.92
C ALA A 234 2.10 2.26 20.56
N GLY A 235 1.51 2.47 19.37
CA GLY A 235 1.08 3.80 18.91
C GLY A 235 -0.40 3.88 18.56
N ALA A 236 -1.06 2.73 18.42
CA ALA A 236 -2.46 2.64 18.04
C ALA A 236 -3.31 2.44 19.32
N ARG A 237 -4.08 3.47 19.71
CA ARG A 237 -5.19 3.27 20.64
C ARG A 237 -6.40 2.87 19.82
N ALA A 238 -7.07 1.76 20.19
CA ALA A 238 -8.36 1.44 19.64
C ALA A 238 -9.34 2.58 19.99
N ALA A 239 -10.15 3.03 19.05
CA ALA A 239 -11.26 3.90 19.35
C ALA A 239 -12.19 3.10 20.27
N GLN A 240 -12.50 3.63 21.46
CA GLN A 240 -13.54 3.07 22.31
C GLN A 240 -14.87 3.28 21.58
N GLN A 241 -15.54 2.18 21.28
CA GLN A 241 -16.90 2.16 20.77
C GLN A 241 -17.88 2.63 21.85
#